data_67b3bac353d733b4d37952311df56096
#
_entry.id   67b3bac353d733b4d37952311df56096
#
_cell.length_a   1.000
_cell.length_b   1.000
_cell.length_c   1.000
_cell.angle_alpha   90.00
_cell.angle_beta   90.00
_cell.angle_gamma   90.00
#
_symmetry.space_group_name_H-M   'P 1'
#
loop_
_entity.id
_entity.type
_entity.pdbx_description
1 polymer ?
#
loop_
_entity_poly.entity_id
_entity_poly.type
_entity_poly.pdbx_seq_one_letter_code
_entity_poly.pdbx_strand_id
1 'polypeptide(L)'
;VTSKKVSVFAFPEWSGYQIDELYSLPVYSFTSYYTNYQDARTKRFFSLFIDKFGVPSVQQTPNYALFGFDIFNFFVNNLNRYGKRFDKHLEYIEEEGIQMNFSFQKMGLGGYSNLGFILQKIDSNGLNIIE
;
A
#
# COMPACT_ATOMS: atom_id res chain seq x y z
N VAL A 1 -13.98 -24.92 29.02
CA VAL A 1 -14.49 -24.39 27.72
C VAL A 1 -13.30 -23.95 26.93
N THR A 2 -12.98 -24.66 25.84
CA THR A 2 -11.85 -24.30 24.95
C THR A 2 -12.26 -23.08 24.13
N SER A 3 -11.66 -21.93 24.41
CA SER A 3 -11.88 -20.73 23.63
C SER A 3 -11.25 -20.96 22.24
N LYS A 4 -12.07 -21.10 21.23
CA LYS A 4 -11.60 -21.14 19.83
C LYS A 4 -11.23 -19.72 19.41
N LYS A 5 -9.97 -19.50 18.99
CA LYS A 5 -9.57 -18.26 18.32
C LYS A 5 -10.09 -18.29 16.88
N VAL A 6 -10.88 -17.31 16.51
CA VAL A 6 -11.39 -17.14 15.15
C VAL A 6 -10.72 -15.91 14.57
N SER A 7 -10.15 -16.03 13.37
CA SER A 7 -9.65 -14.91 12.59
C SER A 7 -10.59 -14.69 11.40
N VAL A 8 -10.98 -13.45 11.18
CA VAL A 8 -11.85 -13.05 10.07
C VAL A 8 -10.99 -12.40 9.00
N PHE A 9 -11.11 -12.87 7.76
CA PHE A 9 -10.51 -12.23 6.61
C PHE A 9 -11.60 -11.59 5.75
N ALA A 10 -11.40 -10.34 5.38
CA ALA A 10 -12.38 -9.57 4.64
C ALA A 10 -11.71 -8.84 3.45
N PHE A 11 -12.54 -8.27 2.58
CA PHE A 11 -12.06 -7.39 1.51
C PHE A 11 -11.63 -6.02 2.10
N PRO A 12 -10.63 -5.34 1.48
CA PRO A 12 -10.13 -4.04 1.95
C PRO A 12 -11.22 -2.97 2.09
N GLU A 13 -12.24 -3.03 1.25
CA GLU A 13 -13.37 -2.09 1.25
C GLU A 13 -14.17 -2.11 2.55
N TRP A 14 -14.09 -3.20 3.32
CA TRP A 14 -14.77 -3.30 4.61
C TRP A 14 -14.24 -2.31 5.64
N SER A 15 -13.01 -1.81 5.46
CA SER A 15 -12.44 -0.75 6.31
C SER A 15 -13.25 0.55 6.29
N GLY A 16 -14.07 0.77 5.25
CA GLY A 16 -14.97 1.92 5.12
C GLY A 16 -16.33 1.74 5.80
N TYR A 17 -16.67 0.54 6.28
CA TYR A 17 -17.94 0.28 6.96
C TYR A 17 -17.76 0.40 8.47
N GLN A 18 -18.58 1.25 9.10
CA GLN A 18 -18.65 1.34 10.56
C GLN A 18 -19.63 0.26 11.07
N ILE A 19 -19.12 -0.97 11.21
CA ILE A 19 -19.91 -2.08 11.76
C ILE A 19 -19.33 -2.43 13.14
N ASP A 20 -19.83 -1.77 14.17
CA ASP A 20 -19.34 -1.90 15.55
C ASP A 20 -19.34 -3.36 16.05
N GLU A 21 -20.27 -4.18 15.58
CA GLU A 21 -20.37 -5.60 15.94
C GLU A 21 -19.26 -6.47 15.34
N LEU A 22 -18.68 -6.09 14.20
CA LEU A 22 -17.56 -6.80 13.59
C LEU A 22 -16.24 -6.52 14.32
N TYR A 23 -16.12 -5.38 15.00
CA TYR A 23 -14.87 -5.00 15.67
C TYR A 23 -14.64 -5.72 17.00
N SER A 24 -15.60 -6.53 17.46
CA SER A 24 -15.40 -7.44 18.59
C SER A 24 -14.38 -8.56 18.27
N LEU A 25 -14.16 -8.86 16.99
CA LEU A 25 -13.14 -9.78 16.48
C LEU A 25 -12.16 -9.04 15.57
N PRO A 26 -10.87 -9.41 15.58
CA PRO A 26 -9.92 -8.82 14.66
C PRO A 26 -10.24 -9.25 13.22
N VAL A 27 -10.40 -8.27 12.33
CA VAL A 27 -10.62 -8.46 10.91
C VAL A 27 -9.33 -8.16 10.16
N TYR A 28 -8.88 -9.09 9.34
CA TYR A 28 -7.69 -8.98 8.51
C TYR A 28 -8.05 -8.78 7.05
N SER A 29 -7.29 -7.96 6.35
CA SER A 29 -7.42 -7.81 4.89
C SER A 29 -6.07 -7.55 4.24
N PHE A 30 -5.92 -7.99 2.99
CA PHE A 30 -4.79 -7.62 2.15
C PHE A 30 -5.19 -6.46 1.26
N THR A 31 -4.36 -5.42 1.22
CA THR A 31 -4.54 -4.28 0.32
C THR A 31 -3.25 -4.01 -0.45
N SER A 32 -3.39 -3.44 -1.64
CA SER A 32 -2.25 -2.93 -2.41
C SER A 32 -1.94 -1.48 -2.08
N TYR A 33 -2.81 -0.80 -1.34
CA TYR A 33 -2.71 0.63 -1.08
C TYR A 33 -3.03 0.95 0.37
N TYR A 34 -2.10 1.61 1.04
CA TYR A 34 -2.29 2.16 2.37
C TYR A 34 -1.50 3.46 2.50
N THR A 35 -2.13 4.52 2.96
CA THR A 35 -1.46 5.80 3.17
C THR A 35 -1.46 6.15 4.66
N ASN A 36 -0.28 6.19 5.25
CA ASN A 36 -0.10 6.75 6.59
C ASN A 36 0.02 8.27 6.50
N TYR A 37 -1.07 8.98 6.73
CA TYR A 37 -1.09 10.45 6.70
C TYR A 37 -0.29 11.12 7.83
N GLN A 38 0.16 10.37 8.82
CA GLN A 38 1.02 10.88 9.90
C GLN A 38 2.52 10.76 9.57
N ASP A 39 2.87 9.94 8.59
CA ASP A 39 4.24 9.76 8.13
C ASP A 39 4.82 11.07 7.55
N ALA A 40 6.10 11.34 7.84
CA ALA A 40 6.77 12.57 7.41
C ALA A 40 6.92 12.64 5.87
N ARG A 41 7.13 11.51 5.18
CA ARG A 41 7.23 11.46 3.72
C ARG A 41 5.90 11.82 3.08
N THR A 42 4.81 11.29 3.63
CA THR A 42 3.44 11.58 3.18
C THR A 42 3.11 13.06 3.35
N LYS A 43 3.38 13.64 4.52
CA LYS A 43 3.17 15.08 4.79
C LYS A 43 3.98 15.95 3.83
N ARG A 44 5.24 15.60 3.62
CA ARG A 44 6.11 16.32 2.68
C ARG A 44 5.58 16.26 1.25
N PHE A 45 5.13 15.08 0.80
CA PHE A 45 4.53 14.94 -0.52
C PHE A 45 3.34 15.88 -0.71
N PHE A 46 2.39 15.87 0.22
CA PHE A 46 1.19 16.71 0.10
C PHE A 46 1.52 18.21 0.17
N SER A 47 2.48 18.63 1.00
CA SER A 47 2.95 20.01 1.00
C SER A 47 3.49 20.43 -0.35
N LEU A 48 4.39 19.64 -0.93
CA LEU A 48 4.97 19.92 -2.25
C LEU A 48 3.92 19.88 -3.38
N PHE A 49 2.93 19.01 -3.25
CA PHE A 49 1.82 18.93 -4.21
C PHE A 49 0.99 20.22 -4.20
N ILE A 50 0.62 20.71 -3.02
CA ILE A 50 -0.12 21.98 -2.88
C ILE A 50 0.72 23.15 -3.40
N ASP A 51 1.99 23.22 -3.03
CA ASP A 51 2.90 24.27 -3.49
C ASP A 51 3.02 24.30 -5.03
N LYS A 52 3.00 23.11 -5.65
CA LYS A 52 3.14 22.99 -7.10
C LYS A 52 1.85 23.26 -7.88
N PHE A 53 0.71 22.78 -7.37
CA PHE A 53 -0.55 22.79 -8.10
C PHE A 53 -1.58 23.77 -7.56
N GLY A 54 -1.33 24.37 -6.39
CA GLY A 54 -2.23 25.34 -5.74
C GLY A 54 -3.49 24.74 -5.14
N VAL A 55 -3.66 23.42 -5.23
CA VAL A 55 -4.83 22.70 -4.72
C VAL A 55 -4.38 21.39 -4.06
N PRO A 56 -5.10 20.90 -3.04
CA PRO A 56 -4.82 19.59 -2.46
C PRO A 56 -5.16 18.47 -3.44
N SER A 57 -4.46 17.34 -3.33
CA SER A 57 -4.85 16.13 -4.06
C SER A 57 -6.16 15.57 -3.51
N VAL A 58 -6.93 14.89 -4.38
CA VAL A 58 -8.15 14.21 -3.95
C VAL A 58 -7.80 13.09 -2.99
N GLN A 59 -8.39 13.13 -1.79
CA GLN A 59 -8.20 12.08 -0.78
C GLN A 59 -9.16 10.91 -1.07
N GLN A 60 -8.61 9.87 -1.65
CA GLN A 60 -9.30 8.62 -1.94
C GLN A 60 -8.30 7.45 -1.87
N THR A 61 -8.79 6.23 -1.87
CA THR A 61 -7.94 5.03 -1.93
C THR A 61 -8.24 4.26 -3.22
N PRO A 62 -7.24 4.10 -4.12
CA PRO A 62 -5.91 4.69 -4.07
C PRO A 62 -5.91 6.21 -4.30
N ASN A 63 -5.00 6.93 -3.64
CA ASN A 63 -4.71 8.33 -3.99
C ASN A 63 -3.86 8.34 -5.26
N TYR A 64 -4.41 8.79 -6.38
CA TYR A 64 -3.74 8.70 -7.68
C TYR A 64 -2.50 9.59 -7.80
N ALA A 65 -2.40 10.68 -7.04
CA ALA A 65 -1.19 11.50 -7.00
C ALA A 65 -0.03 10.74 -6.33
N LEU A 66 -0.28 10.09 -5.20
CA LEU A 66 0.69 9.20 -4.54
C LEU A 66 1.02 7.98 -5.39
N PHE A 67 0.01 7.38 -6.04
CA PHE A 67 0.20 6.23 -6.92
C PHE A 67 1.18 6.55 -8.06
N GLY A 68 0.97 7.67 -8.75
CA GLY A 68 1.88 8.12 -9.81
C GLY A 68 3.28 8.45 -9.28
N PHE A 69 3.36 9.07 -8.10
CA PHE A 69 4.63 9.39 -7.45
C PHE A 69 5.42 8.13 -7.08
N ASP A 70 4.80 7.15 -6.45
CA ASP A 70 5.45 5.90 -6.05
C ASP A 70 5.97 5.13 -7.28
N ILE A 71 5.12 4.97 -8.31
CA ILE A 71 5.51 4.29 -9.55
C ILE A 71 6.68 5.01 -10.22
N PHE A 72 6.59 6.34 -10.37
CA PHE A 72 7.65 7.12 -11.01
C PHE A 72 8.98 6.96 -10.27
N ASN A 73 8.98 7.11 -8.94
CA ASN A 73 10.20 6.96 -8.15
C ASN A 73 10.77 5.55 -8.25
N PHE A 74 9.95 4.51 -8.14
CA PHE A 74 10.39 3.13 -8.28
C PHE A 74 11.13 2.92 -9.61
N PHE A 75 10.51 3.29 -10.73
CA PHE A 75 11.11 3.06 -12.04
C PHE A 75 12.36 3.92 -12.28
N VAL A 76 12.33 5.20 -11.91
CA VAL A 76 13.48 6.10 -12.09
C VAL A 76 14.67 5.67 -11.24
N ASN A 77 14.44 5.33 -9.98
CA ASN A 77 15.51 4.88 -9.08
C ASN A 77 16.15 3.58 -9.59
N ASN A 78 15.34 2.62 -10.03
CA ASN A 78 15.83 1.34 -10.51
C ASN A 78 16.49 1.43 -11.89
N LEU A 79 15.98 2.30 -12.78
CA LEU A 79 16.69 2.63 -14.03
C LEU A 79 18.06 3.26 -13.77
N ASN A 80 18.15 4.17 -12.81
CA ASN A 80 19.42 4.79 -12.43
C ASN A 80 20.40 3.77 -11.81
N ARG A 81 19.87 2.85 -11.01
CA ARG A 81 20.68 1.85 -10.28
C ARG A 81 21.17 0.71 -11.16
N TYR A 82 20.29 0.17 -12.02
CA TYR A 82 20.53 -1.06 -12.80
C TYR A 82 20.60 -0.83 -14.31
N GLY A 83 20.33 0.42 -14.78
CA GLY A 83 20.31 0.75 -16.19
C GLY A 83 19.12 0.20 -16.96
N LYS A 84 19.20 0.21 -18.30
CA LYS A 84 18.09 -0.16 -19.21
C LYS A 84 17.58 -1.60 -19.05
N ARG A 85 18.33 -2.46 -18.37
CA ARG A 85 17.99 -3.88 -18.18
C ARG A 85 17.62 -4.18 -16.73
N PHE A 86 17.10 -3.21 -16.00
CA PHE A 86 16.66 -3.41 -14.62
C PHE A 86 15.51 -4.43 -14.51
N ASP A 87 14.78 -4.70 -15.60
CA ASP A 87 13.79 -5.76 -15.72
C ASP A 87 14.30 -7.12 -15.25
N LYS A 88 15.59 -7.41 -15.46
CA LYS A 88 16.24 -8.64 -15.01
C LYS A 88 16.42 -8.73 -13.48
N HIS A 89 16.31 -7.60 -12.81
CA HIS A 89 16.48 -7.50 -11.36
C HIS A 89 15.14 -7.36 -10.62
N LEU A 90 14.02 -7.17 -11.34
CA LEU A 90 12.70 -6.88 -10.75
C LEU A 90 12.28 -7.89 -9.68
N GLU A 91 12.55 -9.18 -9.87
CA GLU A 91 12.17 -10.22 -8.90
C GLU A 91 13.02 -10.18 -7.61
N TYR A 92 14.08 -9.39 -7.57
CA TYR A 92 14.97 -9.22 -6.42
C TYR A 92 14.86 -7.84 -5.77
N ILE A 93 13.97 -6.98 -6.31
CA ILE A 93 13.77 -5.62 -5.81
C ILE A 93 12.52 -5.62 -4.95
N GLU A 94 12.71 -5.29 -3.68
CA GLU A 94 11.64 -5.00 -2.73
C GLU A 94 11.80 -3.56 -2.26
N GLU A 95 10.81 -2.73 -2.48
CA GLU A 95 10.82 -1.32 -2.10
C GLU A 95 9.45 -0.88 -1.54
N GLU A 96 9.50 -0.02 -0.54
CA GLU A 96 8.32 0.64 0.02
C GLU A 96 8.15 2.03 -0.57
N GLY A 97 7.01 2.28 -1.20
CA GLY A 97 6.56 3.61 -1.55
C GLY A 97 5.89 4.34 -0.37
N ILE A 98 5.18 5.43 -0.67
CA ILE A 98 4.37 6.13 0.33
C ILE A 98 3.03 5.43 0.54
N GLN A 99 2.46 4.90 -0.53
CA GLN A 99 1.12 4.30 -0.53
C GLN A 99 1.13 2.82 -0.89
N MET A 100 2.13 2.35 -1.63
CA MET A 100 2.18 0.97 -2.13
C MET A 100 3.57 0.37 -1.98
N ASN A 101 3.62 -0.96 -1.85
CA ASN A 101 4.87 -1.72 -1.84
C ASN A 101 5.14 -2.32 -3.21
N PHE A 102 6.41 -2.48 -3.53
CA PHE A 102 6.87 -3.09 -4.77
C PHE A 102 7.62 -4.39 -4.48
N SER A 103 7.06 -5.50 -4.96
CA SER A 103 7.67 -6.82 -4.94
C SER A 103 7.16 -7.57 -6.18
N PHE A 104 7.99 -7.67 -7.20
CA PHE A 104 7.55 -8.20 -8.49
C PHE A 104 7.85 -9.69 -8.64
N GLN A 105 6.88 -10.42 -9.16
CA GLN A 105 7.04 -11.81 -9.55
C GLN A 105 6.75 -11.98 -11.03
N LYS A 106 7.59 -12.74 -11.71
CA LYS A 106 7.39 -13.11 -13.11
C LYS A 106 6.19 -14.05 -13.25
N MET A 107 5.29 -13.74 -14.17
CA MET A 107 4.06 -14.49 -14.40
C MET A 107 4.13 -15.23 -15.74
N GLY A 108 4.17 -16.57 -15.68
CA GLY A 108 4.07 -17.44 -16.87
C GLY A 108 5.05 -17.08 -17.98
N LEU A 109 4.53 -16.96 -19.23
CA LEU A 109 5.32 -16.72 -20.44
C LEU A 109 5.71 -15.25 -20.67
N GLY A 110 5.29 -14.33 -19.84
CA GLY A 110 5.66 -12.92 -19.99
C GLY A 110 4.98 -12.01 -19.00
N GLY A 111 5.66 -10.91 -18.65
CA GLY A 111 5.17 -9.90 -17.72
C GLY A 111 5.50 -10.18 -16.25
N TYR A 112 5.27 -9.16 -15.45
CA TYR A 112 5.47 -9.20 -14.00
C TYR A 112 4.22 -8.70 -13.30
N SER A 113 3.87 -9.32 -12.18
CA SER A 113 2.84 -8.82 -11.26
C SER A 113 3.49 -8.26 -10.01
N ASN A 114 3.01 -7.12 -9.54
CA ASN A 114 3.39 -6.60 -8.24
C ASN A 114 2.60 -7.33 -7.15
N LEU A 115 3.27 -8.03 -6.28
CA LEU A 115 2.72 -8.76 -5.12
C LEU A 115 3.04 -8.08 -3.80
N GLY A 116 3.43 -6.80 -3.82
CA GLY A 116 3.69 -5.97 -2.65
C GLY A 116 2.42 -5.63 -1.88
N PHE A 117 1.74 -6.66 -1.35
CA PHE A 117 0.54 -6.48 -0.53
C PHE A 117 0.89 -6.03 0.88
N ILE A 118 -0.05 -5.31 1.48
CA ILE A 118 0.01 -4.82 2.85
C ILE A 118 -1.08 -5.56 3.64
N LEU A 119 -0.70 -6.20 4.74
CA LEU A 119 -1.65 -6.84 5.64
C LEU A 119 -2.17 -5.80 6.64
N GLN A 120 -3.47 -5.61 6.63
CA GLN A 120 -4.17 -4.73 7.56
C GLN A 120 -4.91 -5.55 8.61
N LYS A 121 -4.99 -5.02 9.82
CA LYS A 121 -5.84 -5.51 10.90
C LYS A 121 -6.73 -4.39 11.39
N ILE A 122 -8.01 -4.65 11.48
CA ILE A 122 -9.00 -3.75 12.07
C ILE A 122 -9.54 -4.41 13.33
N ASP A 123 -9.50 -3.71 14.44
CA ASP A 123 -10.07 -4.13 15.70
C ASP A 123 -10.60 -2.90 16.47
N SER A 124 -10.99 -3.07 17.74
CA SER A 124 -11.47 -1.99 18.60
C SER A 124 -10.50 -0.81 18.78
N ASN A 125 -9.20 -0.99 18.45
CA ASN A 125 -8.19 0.05 18.49
C ASN A 125 -8.03 0.79 17.16
N GLY A 126 -8.80 0.40 16.14
CA GLY A 126 -8.75 0.95 14.80
C GLY A 126 -7.95 0.10 13.80
N LEU A 127 -7.57 0.73 12.69
CA LEU A 127 -6.82 0.10 11.61
C LEU A 127 -5.31 0.14 11.91
N ASN A 128 -4.67 -1.01 11.89
CA ASN A 128 -3.24 -1.18 12.07
C ASN A 128 -2.65 -1.97 10.90
N ILE A 129 -1.41 -1.63 10.52
CA ILE A 129 -0.63 -2.43 9.57
C ILE A 129 0.10 -3.52 10.38
N ILE A 130 0.11 -4.72 9.83
CA ILE A 130 0.89 -5.84 10.37
C ILE A 130 2.09 -6.03 9.47
N GLU A 131 3.27 -5.88 10.05
CA GLU A 131 4.55 -6.17 9.40
C GLU A 131 4.85 -7.68 9.45
#